data_952e73e8d9f1d6deff51ea31fb6bdb76
#
_entry.id   952e73e8d9f1d6deff51ea31fb6bdb76
#
_cell.length_a   1.000
_cell.length_b   1.000
_cell.length_c   1.000
_cell.angle_alpha   90.00
_cell.angle_beta   90.00
_cell.angle_gamma   90.00
#
_symmetry.space_group_name_H-M   'P 1'
#
loop_
_entity.id
_entity.type
_entity.pdbx_description
1 polymer ?
#
loop_
_entity_poly.entity_id
_entity_poly.type
_entity_poly.pdbx_seq_one_letter_code
_entity_poly.pdbx_strand_id
1 'polypeptide(L)'
;LDWLVYHATEVQEPVKRSFYAHRHTLRAGDAEALRKRASDLFTQRWALVEDHLVQAGPYHLGERFSLPDIYLLVTSTYSKDLARGEFPAIDECVRRTASRQRIVPILEDHLRGLGRIASVGVPQ
;
A
#
# COMPACT_ATOMS: atom_id res chain seq x y z
N LEU A 1 -1.57 -19.15 -2.86
CA LEU A 1 -2.19 -17.85 -2.65
C LEU A 1 -2.00 -16.97 -3.88
N ASP A 2 -3.10 -16.40 -4.36
CA ASP A 2 -3.05 -15.42 -5.45
C ASP A 2 -2.73 -14.04 -4.85
N TRP A 3 -1.49 -13.61 -4.98
CA TRP A 3 -1.02 -12.35 -4.39
C TRP A 3 -1.69 -11.11 -4.99
N LEU A 4 -2.03 -11.14 -6.28
CA LEU A 4 -2.74 -10.01 -6.90
C LEU A 4 -4.14 -9.84 -6.29
N VAL A 5 -4.87 -10.94 -6.13
CA VAL A 5 -6.19 -10.92 -5.48
C VAL A 5 -6.06 -10.50 -4.02
N TYR A 6 -5.06 -11.02 -3.31
CA TYR A 6 -4.80 -10.65 -1.92
C TYR A 6 -4.60 -9.14 -1.77
N HIS A 7 -3.75 -8.53 -2.60
CA HIS A 7 -3.52 -7.09 -2.57
C HIS A 7 -4.79 -6.30 -2.89
N ALA A 8 -5.54 -6.73 -3.92
CA ALA A 8 -6.73 -6.00 -4.36
C ALA A 8 -7.87 -6.04 -3.34
N THR A 9 -8.02 -7.14 -2.60
CA THR A 9 -9.14 -7.34 -1.67
C THR A 9 -8.78 -7.07 -0.22
N GLU A 10 -7.64 -7.61 0.25
CA GLU A 10 -7.30 -7.60 1.67
C GLU A 10 -6.41 -6.42 2.07
N VAL A 11 -5.46 -6.06 1.22
CA VAL A 11 -4.49 -5.00 1.53
C VAL A 11 -5.05 -3.62 1.18
N GLN A 12 -5.65 -3.48 0.02
CA GLN A 12 -6.17 -2.20 -0.46
C GLN A 12 -7.39 -1.72 0.34
N GLU A 13 -8.20 -2.61 0.85
CA GLU A 13 -9.43 -2.26 1.57
C GLU A 13 -9.18 -1.35 2.79
N PRO A 14 -8.26 -1.67 3.72
CA PRO A 14 -7.95 -0.75 4.82
C PRO A 14 -7.42 0.61 4.36
N VAL A 15 -6.65 0.64 3.26
CA VAL A 15 -6.16 1.90 2.70
C VAL A 15 -7.34 2.80 2.29
N LYS A 16 -8.31 2.25 1.58
CA LYS A 16 -9.51 2.98 1.18
C LYS A 16 -10.30 3.47 2.39
N ARG A 17 -10.48 2.65 3.40
CA ARG A 17 -11.21 3.03 4.62
C ARG A 17 -10.51 4.14 5.39
N SER A 18 -9.19 4.10 5.44
CA SER A 18 -8.41 5.17 6.07
C SER A 18 -8.53 6.48 5.30
N PHE A 19 -8.33 6.41 3.98
CA PHE A 19 -8.33 7.58 3.12
C PHE A 19 -9.71 8.25 3.03
N TYR A 20 -10.76 7.43 2.90
CA TYR A 20 -12.14 7.90 2.78
C TYR A 20 -12.96 7.61 4.04
N ALA A 21 -12.36 7.76 5.22
CA ALA A 21 -13.03 7.44 6.48
C ALA A 21 -14.38 8.16 6.63
N HIS A 22 -14.48 9.40 6.19
CA HIS A 22 -15.71 10.20 6.23
C HIS A 22 -16.86 9.58 5.40
N ARG A 23 -16.56 8.73 4.40
CA ARG A 23 -17.57 8.04 3.58
C ARG A 23 -18.06 6.74 4.23
N HIS A 24 -17.37 6.25 5.24
CA HIS A 24 -17.67 5.00 5.92
C HIS A 24 -18.22 5.19 7.33
N THR A 25 -18.49 6.43 7.73
CA THR A 25 -19.03 6.75 9.05
C THR A 25 -20.26 7.65 8.90
N LEU A 26 -21.20 7.49 9.83
CA LEU A 26 -22.39 8.35 9.91
C LEU A 26 -22.16 9.58 10.78
N ARG A 27 -21.17 9.52 11.68
CA ARG A 27 -20.81 10.62 12.59
C ARG A 27 -19.39 11.06 12.30
N ALA A 28 -19.18 12.38 12.22
CA ALA A 28 -17.86 12.93 11.95
C ALA A 28 -16.80 12.49 12.95
N GLY A 29 -17.16 12.35 14.25
CA GLY A 29 -16.24 11.93 15.30
C GLY A 29 -15.78 10.47 15.21
N ASP A 30 -16.45 9.63 14.42
CA ASP A 30 -16.11 8.22 14.28
C ASP A 30 -15.00 7.98 13.24
N ALA A 31 -14.69 8.97 12.42
CA ALA A 31 -13.68 8.82 11.36
C ALA A 31 -12.29 8.47 11.91
N GLU A 32 -11.89 9.06 13.03
CA GLU A 32 -10.58 8.79 13.63
C GLU A 32 -10.50 7.36 14.16
N ALA A 33 -11.55 6.87 14.82
CA ALA A 33 -11.61 5.48 15.28
C ALA A 33 -11.56 4.50 14.10
N LEU A 34 -12.23 4.83 12.99
CA LEU A 34 -12.18 4.03 11.78
C LEU A 34 -10.77 3.99 11.16
N ARG A 35 -10.07 5.14 11.13
CA ARG A 35 -8.69 5.19 10.64
C ARG A 35 -7.76 4.34 11.47
N LYS A 36 -7.90 4.39 12.80
CA LYS A 36 -7.11 3.55 13.70
C LYS A 36 -7.36 2.06 13.44
N ARG A 37 -8.62 1.67 13.29
CA ARG A 37 -8.99 0.29 12.96
C ARG A 37 -8.41 -0.13 11.61
N ALA A 38 -8.48 0.73 10.62
CA ALA A 38 -7.92 0.48 9.29
C ALA A 38 -6.40 0.31 9.34
N SER A 39 -5.70 1.13 10.15
CA SER A 39 -4.26 1.02 10.36
C SER A 39 -3.88 -0.34 10.99
N ASP A 40 -4.64 -0.79 12.00
CA ASP A 40 -4.41 -2.08 12.63
C ASP A 40 -4.57 -3.23 11.63
N LEU A 41 -5.65 -3.22 10.85
CA LEU A 41 -5.89 -4.23 9.82
C LEU A 41 -4.82 -4.22 8.73
N PHE A 42 -4.46 -3.04 8.26
CA PHE A 42 -3.42 -2.88 7.24
C PHE A 42 -2.09 -3.45 7.73
N THR A 43 -1.70 -3.11 8.96
CA THR A 43 -0.45 -3.59 9.57
C THR A 43 -0.41 -5.12 9.62
N GLN A 44 -1.50 -5.77 10.03
CA GLN A 44 -1.59 -7.23 10.07
C GLN A 44 -1.46 -7.85 8.69
N ARG A 45 -2.14 -7.30 7.71
CA ARG A 45 -2.14 -7.81 6.32
C ARG A 45 -0.81 -7.54 5.61
N TRP A 46 -0.20 -6.40 5.92
CA TRP A 46 1.13 -6.04 5.42
C TRP A 46 2.20 -6.99 5.97
N ALA A 47 2.06 -7.41 7.22
CA ALA A 47 2.97 -8.37 7.85
C ALA A 47 2.96 -9.72 7.13
N LEU A 48 1.82 -10.18 6.61
CA LEU A 48 1.76 -11.41 5.80
C LEU A 48 2.56 -11.29 4.50
N VAL A 49 2.51 -10.13 3.86
CA VAL A 49 3.34 -9.86 2.68
C VAL A 49 4.82 -9.88 3.05
N GLU A 50 5.18 -9.25 4.15
CA GLU A 50 6.57 -9.24 4.67
C GLU A 50 7.07 -10.66 4.90
N ASP A 51 6.31 -11.50 5.59
CA ASP A 51 6.68 -12.88 5.87
C ASP A 51 6.91 -13.67 4.60
N HIS A 52 6.05 -13.50 3.61
CA HIS A 52 6.23 -14.16 2.31
C HIS A 52 7.51 -13.70 1.62
N LEU A 53 7.78 -12.41 1.58
CA LEU A 53 8.97 -11.86 0.92
C LEU A 53 10.26 -12.23 1.64
N VAL A 54 10.23 -12.33 2.97
CA VAL A 54 11.37 -12.85 3.75
C VAL A 54 11.73 -14.27 3.33
N GLN A 55 10.71 -15.12 3.13
CA GLN A 55 10.92 -16.53 2.80
C GLN A 55 11.19 -16.78 1.32
N ALA A 56 10.56 -16.05 0.43
CA ALA A 56 10.52 -16.36 -1.01
C ALA A 56 10.91 -15.18 -1.92
N GLY A 57 11.26 -14.01 -1.35
CA GLY A 57 11.61 -12.84 -2.14
C GLY A 57 12.87 -12.97 -2.97
N PRO A 58 13.33 -11.86 -3.59
CA PRO A 58 12.92 -10.46 -3.32
C PRO A 58 11.58 -10.02 -3.87
N TYR A 59 11.02 -10.72 -4.87
CA TYR A 59 9.70 -10.45 -5.44
C TYR A 59 8.67 -11.49 -4.99
N HIS A 60 7.39 -11.25 -5.25
CA HIS A 60 6.32 -12.19 -4.88
C HIS A 60 6.54 -13.59 -5.46
N LEU A 61 7.10 -13.69 -6.67
CA LEU A 61 7.40 -14.96 -7.33
C LEU A 61 8.90 -15.33 -7.28
N GLY A 62 9.57 -14.99 -6.18
CA GLY A 62 10.98 -15.25 -5.99
C GLY A 62 11.85 -14.24 -6.72
N GLU A 63 12.71 -14.69 -7.62
CA GLU A 63 13.58 -13.79 -8.39
C GLU A 63 12.89 -13.16 -9.60
N ARG A 64 11.67 -13.61 -9.90
CA ARG A 64 10.92 -13.14 -11.06
C ARG A 64 9.96 -12.01 -10.70
N PHE A 65 10.17 -10.85 -11.33
CA PHE A 65 9.27 -9.71 -11.24
C PHE A 65 7.89 -10.04 -11.85
N SER A 66 6.82 -9.57 -11.21
CA SER A 66 5.45 -9.83 -11.65
C SER A 66 4.50 -8.71 -11.25
N LEU A 67 3.26 -8.80 -11.70
CA LEU A 67 2.24 -7.79 -11.47
C LEU A 67 1.96 -7.49 -9.99
N PRO A 68 1.93 -8.48 -9.06
CA PRO A 68 1.79 -8.19 -7.64
C PRO A 68 2.85 -7.22 -7.09
N ASP A 69 4.07 -7.23 -7.63
CA ASP A 69 5.13 -6.32 -7.20
C ASP A 69 4.81 -4.87 -7.56
N ILE A 70 4.19 -4.64 -8.72
CA ILE A 70 3.71 -3.31 -9.11
C ILE A 70 2.58 -2.88 -8.18
N TYR A 71 1.66 -3.79 -7.86
CA TYR A 71 0.56 -3.49 -6.95
C TYR A 71 1.07 -3.11 -5.57
N LEU A 72 2.07 -3.83 -5.06
CA LEU A 72 2.75 -3.53 -3.81
C LEU A 72 3.36 -2.13 -3.83
N LEU A 73 4.08 -1.79 -4.90
CA LEU A 73 4.67 -0.47 -5.06
C LEU A 73 3.62 0.63 -5.01
N VAL A 74 2.54 0.50 -5.77
CA VAL A 74 1.47 1.50 -5.80
C VAL A 74 0.83 1.65 -4.42
N THR A 75 0.51 0.52 -3.76
CA THR A 75 -0.07 0.54 -2.41
C THR A 75 0.86 1.23 -1.42
N SER A 76 2.17 1.01 -1.52
CA SER A 76 3.15 1.63 -0.62
C SER A 76 3.12 3.16 -0.72
N THR A 77 2.80 3.72 -1.88
CA THR A 77 2.71 5.18 -2.05
C THR A 77 1.50 5.80 -1.33
N TYR A 78 0.45 5.02 -1.12
CA TYR A 78 -0.76 5.46 -0.41
C TYR A 78 -0.75 5.14 1.08
N SER A 79 0.10 4.20 1.52
CA SER A 79 0.06 3.65 2.87
C SER A 79 1.24 4.07 3.74
N LYS A 80 1.94 5.11 3.34
CA LYS A 80 3.21 5.54 3.97
C LYS A 80 3.12 5.67 5.49
N ASP A 81 2.02 6.22 5.99
CA ASP A 81 1.81 6.46 7.42
C ASP A 81 0.79 5.50 8.03
N LEU A 82 0.38 4.47 7.30
CA LEU A 82 -0.70 3.57 7.73
C LEU A 82 -0.17 2.35 8.48
N ALA A 83 0.87 1.71 7.97
CA ALA A 83 1.48 0.55 8.62
C ALA A 83 2.34 0.98 9.81
N ARG A 84 2.23 0.23 10.91
CA ARG A 84 3.09 0.42 12.08
C ARG A 84 4.11 -0.69 12.15
N GLY A 85 5.39 -0.31 12.30
CA GLY A 85 6.51 -1.23 12.36
C GLY A 85 7.45 -1.10 11.17
N GLU A 86 8.38 -2.03 11.08
CA GLU A 86 9.38 -2.08 10.02
C GLU A 86 9.13 -3.29 9.13
N PHE A 87 9.24 -3.07 7.81
CA PHE A 87 8.96 -4.09 6.80
C PHE A 87 10.09 -4.09 5.76
N PRO A 88 11.30 -4.57 6.15
CA PRO A 88 12.48 -4.44 5.30
C PRO A 88 12.39 -5.25 4.00
N ALA A 89 11.74 -6.40 3.98
CA ALA A 89 11.58 -7.18 2.75
C ALA A 89 10.61 -6.50 1.79
N ILE A 90 9.54 -5.89 2.31
CA ILE A 90 8.64 -5.06 1.50
C ILE A 90 9.41 -3.86 0.93
N ASP A 91 10.17 -3.16 1.77
CA ASP A 91 10.95 -1.99 1.34
C ASP A 91 11.92 -2.36 0.21
N GLU A 92 12.57 -3.51 0.32
CA GLU A 92 13.48 -3.99 -0.73
C GLU A 92 12.74 -4.32 -2.02
N CYS A 93 11.59 -4.99 -1.95
CA CYS A 93 10.76 -5.29 -3.12
C CYS A 93 10.29 -3.99 -3.80
N VAL A 94 9.83 -3.04 -3.01
CA VAL A 94 9.39 -1.71 -3.48
C VAL A 94 10.56 -0.98 -4.16
N ARG A 95 11.73 -0.96 -3.52
CA ARG A 95 12.93 -0.31 -4.08
C ARG A 95 13.32 -0.92 -5.42
N ARG A 96 13.37 -2.26 -5.51
CA ARG A 96 13.71 -2.96 -6.74
C ARG A 96 12.70 -2.68 -7.85
N THR A 97 11.41 -2.71 -7.52
CA THR A 97 10.33 -2.44 -8.48
C THR A 97 10.39 -1.00 -8.98
N ALA A 98 10.56 -0.04 -8.06
CA ALA A 98 10.63 1.38 -8.37
C ALA A 98 11.82 1.75 -9.26
N SER A 99 12.91 1.01 -9.20
CA SER A 99 14.13 1.27 -9.99
C SER A 99 14.11 0.66 -11.39
N ARG A 100 13.08 -0.10 -11.76
CA ARG A 100 12.97 -0.69 -13.10
C ARG A 100 12.77 0.40 -14.15
N GLN A 101 13.52 0.28 -15.26
CA GLN A 101 13.58 1.31 -16.31
C GLN A 101 12.20 1.72 -16.85
N ARG A 102 11.28 0.76 -17.01
CA ARG A 102 9.93 1.04 -17.51
C ARG A 102 8.99 1.57 -16.44
N ILE A 103 9.32 1.37 -15.18
CA ILE A 103 8.49 1.82 -14.04
C ILE A 103 8.80 3.27 -13.67
N VAL A 104 10.07 3.69 -13.76
CA VAL A 104 10.52 5.02 -13.30
C VAL A 104 9.64 6.16 -13.83
N PRO A 105 9.40 6.32 -15.15
CA PRO A 105 8.61 7.46 -15.62
C PRO A 105 7.13 7.38 -15.20
N ILE A 106 6.58 6.17 -15.09
CA ILE A 106 5.19 5.97 -14.64
C ILE A 106 5.06 6.33 -13.18
N LEU A 107 6.03 5.91 -12.36
CA LEU A 107 6.04 6.23 -10.93
C LEU A 107 6.19 7.73 -10.70
N GLU A 108 7.07 8.40 -11.41
CA GLU A 108 7.23 9.86 -11.33
C GLU A 108 5.93 10.59 -11.62
N ASP A 109 5.22 10.18 -12.67
CA ASP A 109 3.93 10.76 -13.02
C ASP A 109 2.88 10.50 -11.93
N HIS A 110 2.82 9.29 -11.40
CA HIS A 110 1.94 8.91 -10.30
C HIS A 110 2.21 9.77 -9.05
N LEU A 111 3.47 9.95 -8.67
CA LEU A 111 3.83 10.74 -7.49
C LEU A 111 3.49 12.22 -7.68
N ARG A 112 3.64 12.77 -8.88
CA ARG A 112 3.17 14.13 -9.18
C ARG A 112 1.66 14.24 -9.03
N GLY A 113 0.91 13.23 -9.45
CA GLY A 113 -0.54 13.17 -9.26
C GLY A 113 -0.93 13.20 -7.80
N LEU A 114 -0.25 12.43 -6.95
CA LEU A 114 -0.47 12.44 -5.49
C LEU A 114 -0.17 13.81 -4.88
N GLY A 115 0.89 14.48 -5.32
CA GLY A 115 1.22 15.84 -4.89
C GLY A 115 0.12 16.84 -5.23
N ARG A 116 -0.45 16.76 -6.43
CA ARG A 116 -1.57 17.61 -6.84
C ARG A 116 -2.83 17.35 -6.00
N ILE A 117 -3.14 16.10 -5.71
CA ILE A 117 -4.27 15.73 -4.86
C ILE A 117 -4.08 16.33 -3.47
N ALA A 118 -2.90 16.18 -2.88
CA ALA A 118 -2.59 16.72 -1.57
C ALA A 118 -2.71 18.26 -1.53
N SER A 119 -2.29 18.94 -2.62
CA SER A 119 -2.32 20.41 -2.69
C SER A 119 -3.73 20.98 -2.79
N VAL A 120 -4.72 20.22 -3.31
CA VAL A 120 -6.12 20.69 -3.38
C VAL A 120 -6.94 20.27 -2.16
N GLY A 121 -6.35 19.56 -1.21
CA GLY A 121 -7.01 19.20 0.04
C GLY A 121 -8.08 18.13 -0.15
N VAL A 122 -7.69 16.89 -0.34
CA VAL A 122 -8.64 15.76 -0.42
C VAL A 122 -9.37 15.62 0.90
N PRO A 123 -10.72 15.57 0.92
CA PRO A 123 -11.49 15.38 2.16
C PRO A 123 -11.12 14.07 2.86
N GLN A 124 -10.92 14.15 4.15
CA GLN A 124 -10.55 12.99 4.99
C GLN A 124 -11.77 12.31 5.59
#